data_fb95f4fc09ba504b589bb9b346794b84
#
_entry.id   fb95f4fc09ba504b589bb9b346794b84
#
_cell.length_a   1.000
_cell.length_b   1.000
_cell.length_c   1.000
_cell.angle_alpha   90.00
_cell.angle_beta   90.00
_cell.angle_gamma   90.00
#
_symmetry.space_group_name_H-M   'P 1'
#
loop_
_entity.id
_entity.type
_entity.pdbx_description
1 polymer ?
#
loop_
_entity_poly.entity_id
_entity_poly.type
_entity_poly.pdbx_seq_one_letter_code
_entity_poly.pdbx_strand_id
1 'polypeptide(L)'
;LPELRKDPVTGRWVIITVDRPMLPSDFLREHVVPKGGRFCPLCPGHEDKTPPEVLAYRPGGGLPNTNGWTLRVVPNKFPVLRVEGDLNRKGEGIYDKMNGVGAHEVIIETPDHMKTLADLSEKQIEDVFWATRDRILDLRKDVRLRYIIFFKNHGEGAGAVLEHTHSQLIALPVVPKRALEEIDGAKRYYDYRERCIFCDILRQ
;
A
#
# COMPACT_ATOMS: atom_id res chain seq x y z
N LEU A 1 21.73 15.74 27.07
CA LEU A 1 20.97 16.86 26.48
C LEU A 1 20.18 16.36 25.29
N PRO A 2 18.91 16.79 25.11
CA PRO A 2 18.15 16.44 23.91
C PRO A 2 18.83 16.98 22.67
N GLU A 3 18.74 16.24 21.56
CA GLU A 3 19.29 16.62 20.26
C GLU A 3 18.15 17.00 19.29
N LEU A 4 18.45 17.94 18.40
CA LEU A 4 17.64 18.21 17.22
C LEU A 4 18.30 17.56 16.01
N ARG A 5 17.56 16.68 15.33
CA ARG A 5 18.01 16.08 14.08
C ARG A 5 17.09 16.48 12.95
N LYS A 6 17.69 16.73 11.81
CA LYS A 6 16.95 17.09 10.61
C LYS A 6 16.77 15.86 9.73
N ASP A 7 15.51 15.58 9.36
CA ASP A 7 15.19 14.59 8.35
C ASP A 7 15.82 15.00 7.01
N PRO A 8 16.70 14.20 6.42
CA PRO A 8 17.41 14.57 5.20
C PRO A 8 16.52 14.59 3.95
N VAL A 9 15.36 13.95 3.99
CA VAL A 9 14.42 13.88 2.86
C VAL A 9 13.45 15.05 2.90
N THR A 10 12.68 15.18 3.96
CA THR A 10 11.63 16.21 4.08
C THR A 10 12.14 17.55 4.60
N GLY A 11 13.29 17.55 5.27
CA GLY A 11 13.87 18.73 5.94
C GLY A 11 13.21 19.08 7.28
N ARG A 12 12.35 18.21 7.81
CA ARG A 12 11.70 18.40 9.12
C ARG A 12 12.68 18.18 10.25
N TRP A 13 12.56 18.99 11.30
CA TRP A 13 13.34 18.82 12.53
C TRP A 13 12.58 17.95 13.52
N VAL A 14 13.27 17.00 14.13
CA VAL A 14 12.75 16.14 15.21
C VAL A 14 13.61 16.28 16.46
N ILE A 15 12.98 16.24 17.63
CA ILE A 15 13.66 16.25 18.92
C ILE A 15 13.95 14.80 19.31
N ILE A 16 15.21 14.48 19.53
CA ILE A 16 15.64 13.18 20.06
C ILE A 16 15.95 13.35 21.55
N THR A 17 15.18 12.69 22.39
CA THR A 17 15.40 12.66 23.84
C THR A 17 16.32 11.49 24.17
N VAL A 18 17.56 11.80 24.60
CA VAL A 18 18.58 10.80 24.93
C VAL A 18 18.39 10.24 26.34
N ASP A 19 17.79 11.04 27.24
CA ASP A 19 17.66 10.70 28.67
C ASP A 19 16.63 9.59 28.94
N ARG A 20 15.70 9.38 28.02
CA ARG A 20 14.70 8.29 28.04
C ARG A 20 14.39 7.85 26.62
N PRO A 21 15.28 7.08 25.96
CA PRO A 21 14.97 6.53 24.65
C PRO A 21 13.76 5.61 24.77
N MET A 22 12.74 5.81 23.92
CA MET A 22 11.65 4.85 23.77
C MET A 22 12.22 3.60 23.13
N LEU A 23 12.14 2.48 23.82
CA LEU A 23 12.51 1.18 23.30
C LEU A 23 11.32 0.56 22.56
N PRO A 24 11.55 -0.36 21.61
CA PRO A 24 10.47 -1.10 20.96
C PRO A 24 9.53 -1.82 21.95
N SER A 25 10.03 -2.16 23.15
CA SER A 25 9.25 -2.73 24.25
C SER A 25 8.30 -1.75 24.94
N ASP A 26 8.50 -0.44 24.80
CA ASP A 26 7.64 0.58 25.38
C ASP A 26 6.34 0.79 24.59
N PHE A 27 6.31 0.27 23.36
CA PHE A 27 5.10 0.22 22.56
C PHE A 27 4.34 -1.07 22.91
N LEU A 28 3.11 -0.92 23.41
CA LEU A 28 2.22 -2.04 23.60
C LEU A 28 2.04 -2.77 22.25
N ARG A 29 2.61 -3.95 22.13
CA ARG A 29 2.38 -4.83 20.99
C ARG A 29 1.06 -5.54 21.23
N GLU A 30 -0.01 -5.04 20.66
CA GLU A 30 -1.19 -5.87 20.46
C GLU A 30 -0.79 -7.00 19.51
N HIS A 31 -0.65 -8.21 20.04
CA HIS A 31 -0.59 -9.40 19.21
C HIS A 31 -1.96 -9.58 18.57
N VAL A 32 -2.10 -9.08 17.35
CA VAL A 32 -3.27 -9.35 16.53
C VAL A 32 -3.16 -10.79 16.05
N VAL A 33 -3.70 -11.71 16.86
CA VAL A 33 -3.86 -13.10 16.44
C VAL A 33 -5.16 -13.19 15.65
N PRO A 34 -5.12 -13.66 14.39
CA PRO A 34 -6.35 -13.89 13.63
C PRO A 34 -7.24 -14.85 14.41
N LYS A 35 -8.47 -14.44 14.68
CA LYS A 35 -9.39 -15.23 15.53
C LYS A 35 -9.97 -16.43 14.80
N GLY A 36 -9.90 -16.46 13.47
CA GLY A 36 -10.48 -17.54 12.66
C GLY A 36 -11.98 -17.72 12.85
N GLY A 37 -12.56 -18.68 12.17
CA GLY A 37 -13.94 -19.13 12.42
C GLY A 37 -15.06 -18.20 11.94
N ARG A 38 -14.77 -16.98 11.50
CA ARG A 38 -15.74 -16.08 10.86
C ARG A 38 -15.67 -16.21 9.34
N PHE A 39 -16.80 -15.95 8.68
CA PHE A 39 -16.84 -15.83 7.22
C PHE A 39 -15.85 -14.73 6.76
N CYS A 40 -14.94 -15.09 5.86
CA CYS A 40 -13.98 -14.16 5.27
C CYS A 40 -14.09 -14.18 3.74
N PRO A 41 -14.39 -13.04 3.10
CA PRO A 41 -14.54 -12.98 1.64
C PRO A 41 -13.21 -13.12 0.88
N LEU A 42 -12.07 -13.05 1.58
CA LEU A 42 -10.74 -13.19 0.96
C LEU A 42 -10.20 -14.64 1.03
N CYS A 43 -10.88 -15.54 1.73
CA CYS A 43 -10.47 -16.95 1.81
C CYS A 43 -10.75 -17.71 0.51
N PRO A 44 -9.95 -18.75 0.20
CA PRO A 44 -10.24 -19.68 -0.87
C PRO A 44 -11.65 -20.30 -0.75
N GLY A 45 -12.32 -20.46 -1.89
CA GLY A 45 -13.72 -20.90 -1.95
C GLY A 45 -14.75 -19.78 -1.81
N HIS A 46 -14.32 -18.53 -1.62
CA HIS A 46 -15.18 -17.36 -1.58
C HIS A 46 -14.85 -16.33 -2.68
N GLU A 47 -14.30 -16.80 -3.79
CA GLU A 47 -13.90 -15.93 -4.91
C GLU A 47 -15.08 -15.14 -5.49
N ASP A 48 -16.29 -15.67 -5.38
CA ASP A 48 -17.54 -15.02 -5.77
C ASP A 48 -17.98 -13.86 -4.84
N LYS A 49 -17.34 -13.70 -3.69
CA LYS A 49 -17.63 -12.61 -2.71
C LYS A 49 -16.84 -11.34 -2.95
N THR A 50 -15.86 -11.41 -3.84
CA THR A 50 -15.04 -10.27 -4.29
C THR A 50 -15.39 -9.94 -5.75
N PRO A 51 -15.05 -8.73 -6.24
CA PRO A 51 -15.05 -8.48 -7.68
C PRO A 51 -14.12 -9.44 -8.42
N PRO A 52 -14.29 -9.63 -9.74
CA PRO A 52 -13.40 -10.47 -10.55
C PRO A 52 -11.93 -10.04 -10.39
N GLU A 53 -11.06 -11.03 -10.30
CA GLU A 53 -9.64 -10.79 -10.17
C GLU A 53 -9.04 -10.11 -11.42
N VAL A 54 -8.12 -9.19 -11.18
CA VAL A 54 -7.34 -8.53 -12.25
C VAL A 54 -5.97 -9.19 -12.42
N LEU A 55 -5.51 -9.95 -11.42
CA LEU A 55 -4.29 -10.75 -11.46
C LEU A 55 -4.39 -11.87 -10.43
N ALA A 56 -3.86 -13.05 -10.74
CA ALA A 56 -3.65 -14.10 -9.76
C ALA A 56 -2.46 -14.98 -10.13
N TYR A 57 -1.74 -15.46 -9.12
CA TYR A 57 -0.69 -16.46 -9.28
C TYR A 57 -1.27 -17.82 -8.93
N ARG A 58 -1.22 -18.77 -9.91
CA ARG A 58 -1.70 -20.16 -9.80
C ARG A 58 -0.64 -21.12 -10.32
N PRO A 59 0.26 -21.62 -9.48
CA PRO A 59 1.32 -22.54 -9.93
C PRO A 59 0.79 -23.79 -10.63
N GLY A 60 -0.39 -24.30 -10.22
CA GLY A 60 -1.07 -25.44 -10.84
C GLY A 60 -1.96 -25.10 -12.04
N GLY A 61 -1.99 -23.83 -12.48
CA GLY A 61 -2.94 -23.34 -13.47
C GLY A 61 -4.36 -23.24 -12.90
N GLY A 62 -5.36 -23.02 -13.76
CA GLY A 62 -6.77 -22.93 -13.39
C GLY A 62 -7.49 -21.75 -14.05
N LEU A 63 -8.81 -21.74 -13.90
CA LEU A 63 -9.65 -20.68 -14.43
C LEU A 63 -9.59 -19.43 -13.55
N PRO A 64 -9.77 -18.22 -14.13
CA PRO A 64 -9.94 -17.01 -13.34
C PRO A 64 -11.10 -17.13 -12.35
N ASN A 65 -10.95 -16.47 -11.19
CA ASN A 65 -11.94 -16.45 -10.11
C ASN A 65 -12.29 -17.84 -9.54
N THR A 66 -11.34 -18.78 -9.59
CA THR A 66 -11.45 -20.09 -8.94
C THR A 66 -10.32 -20.27 -7.92
N ASN A 67 -10.47 -21.25 -7.04
CA ASN A 67 -9.48 -21.64 -6.05
C ASN A 67 -8.15 -22.09 -6.70
N GLY A 68 -7.12 -22.36 -5.90
CA GLY A 68 -5.78 -22.81 -6.34
C GLY A 68 -4.77 -21.68 -6.56
N TRP A 69 -5.13 -20.45 -6.21
CA TRP A 69 -4.24 -19.31 -6.23
C TRP A 69 -3.32 -19.28 -4.98
N THR A 70 -2.13 -18.74 -5.14
CA THR A 70 -1.18 -18.46 -4.06
C THR A 70 -1.15 -16.98 -3.69
N LEU A 71 -1.53 -16.13 -4.63
CA LEU A 71 -1.73 -14.69 -4.48
C LEU A 71 -2.84 -14.26 -5.43
N ARG A 72 -3.66 -13.29 -5.03
CA ARG A 72 -4.78 -12.82 -5.84
C ARG A 72 -4.96 -11.30 -5.69
N VAL A 73 -5.18 -10.59 -6.79
CA VAL A 73 -5.46 -9.15 -6.80
C VAL A 73 -6.86 -8.93 -7.35
N VAL A 74 -7.66 -8.19 -6.60
CA VAL A 74 -9.05 -7.88 -6.95
C VAL A 74 -9.30 -6.37 -6.81
N PRO A 75 -10.19 -5.78 -7.59
CA PRO A 75 -10.71 -4.45 -7.27
C PRO A 75 -11.33 -4.45 -5.88
N ASN A 76 -11.16 -3.35 -5.13
CA ASN A 76 -11.82 -3.23 -3.83
C ASN A 76 -13.35 -3.21 -4.05
N LYS A 77 -14.10 -3.99 -3.27
CA LYS A 77 -15.57 -4.05 -3.35
C LYS A 77 -16.22 -2.70 -2.99
N PHE A 78 -15.57 -1.91 -2.14
CA PHE A 78 -15.98 -0.58 -1.71
C PHE A 78 -14.89 0.45 -2.03
N PRO A 79 -14.68 0.74 -3.33
CA PRO A 79 -13.54 1.54 -3.74
C PRO A 79 -13.73 3.01 -3.38
N VAL A 80 -12.67 3.68 -2.94
CA VAL A 80 -12.67 5.13 -2.70
C VAL A 80 -12.59 5.95 -3.99
N LEU A 81 -12.12 5.33 -5.07
CA LEU A 81 -12.07 5.89 -6.43
C LEU A 81 -12.51 4.82 -7.41
N ARG A 82 -13.02 5.23 -8.57
CA ARG A 82 -13.47 4.34 -9.64
C ARG A 82 -12.78 4.67 -10.95
N VAL A 83 -12.53 3.66 -11.77
CA VAL A 83 -11.83 3.85 -13.06
C VAL A 83 -12.73 4.47 -14.13
N GLU A 84 -14.04 4.38 -13.97
CA GLU A 84 -15.02 4.86 -14.94
C GLU A 84 -15.22 6.37 -14.84
N GLY A 85 -15.45 7.00 -15.99
CA GLY A 85 -15.78 8.42 -16.13
C GLY A 85 -14.57 9.32 -16.35
N ASP A 86 -14.85 10.60 -16.47
CA ASP A 86 -13.87 11.65 -16.72
C ASP A 86 -13.57 12.44 -15.44
N LEU A 87 -12.40 13.07 -15.39
CA LEU A 87 -11.97 13.88 -14.24
C LEU A 87 -12.87 15.09 -13.99
N ASN A 88 -13.46 15.67 -15.04
CA ASN A 88 -14.39 16.80 -14.96
C ASN A 88 -13.91 17.89 -13.98
N ARG A 89 -12.69 18.40 -14.20
CA ARG A 89 -12.06 19.43 -13.36
C ARG A 89 -12.81 20.76 -13.47
N LYS A 90 -13.16 21.36 -12.35
CA LYS A 90 -13.84 22.68 -12.30
C LYS A 90 -13.52 23.42 -11.01
N GLY A 91 -13.65 24.75 -11.04
CA GLY A 91 -13.66 25.60 -9.85
C GLY A 91 -15.07 25.70 -9.24
N GLU A 92 -15.15 25.70 -7.91
CA GLU A 92 -16.38 25.94 -7.16
C GLU A 92 -16.06 26.91 -6.00
N GLY A 93 -16.33 28.20 -6.21
CA GLY A 93 -15.87 29.26 -5.31
C GLY A 93 -14.34 29.31 -5.27
N ILE A 94 -13.75 29.14 -4.07
CA ILE A 94 -12.29 29.10 -3.87
C ILE A 94 -11.71 27.68 -3.94
N TYR A 95 -12.53 26.67 -4.24
CA TYR A 95 -12.15 25.26 -4.23
C TYR A 95 -12.02 24.70 -5.65
N ASP A 96 -10.96 23.93 -5.89
CA ASP A 96 -10.86 23.06 -7.05
C ASP A 96 -11.60 21.76 -6.76
N LYS A 97 -12.32 21.27 -7.75
CA LYS A 97 -13.13 20.05 -7.68
C LYS A 97 -12.90 19.18 -8.90
N MET A 98 -12.87 17.88 -8.71
CA MET A 98 -12.86 16.90 -9.79
C MET A 98 -13.59 15.62 -9.37
N ASN A 99 -13.95 14.79 -10.34
CA ASN A 99 -14.53 13.48 -10.07
C ASN A 99 -13.46 12.55 -9.47
N GLY A 100 -13.90 11.62 -8.60
CA GLY A 100 -13.06 10.62 -7.96
C GLY A 100 -12.68 9.47 -8.89
N VAL A 101 -11.99 9.81 -10.01
CA VAL A 101 -11.49 8.83 -10.97
C VAL A 101 -10.15 8.27 -10.50
N GLY A 102 -10.01 6.93 -10.49
CA GLY A 102 -8.83 6.24 -10.04
C GLY A 102 -9.08 4.75 -9.85
N ALA A 103 -8.10 4.00 -9.37
CA ALA A 103 -8.24 2.60 -9.06
C ALA A 103 -8.03 2.34 -7.56
N HIS A 104 -8.74 1.37 -7.02
CA HIS A 104 -8.53 0.87 -5.67
C HIS A 104 -8.57 -0.64 -5.70
N GLU A 105 -7.43 -1.30 -5.46
CA GLU A 105 -7.25 -2.73 -5.54
C GLU A 105 -6.80 -3.31 -4.20
N VAL A 106 -7.15 -4.58 -3.97
CA VAL A 106 -6.74 -5.36 -2.79
C VAL A 106 -5.86 -6.50 -3.27
N ILE A 107 -4.69 -6.64 -2.69
CA ILE A 107 -3.74 -7.72 -2.93
C ILE A 107 -3.87 -8.71 -1.77
N ILE A 108 -4.44 -9.87 -2.03
CA ILE A 108 -4.60 -10.98 -1.08
C ILE A 108 -3.30 -11.78 -1.11
N GLU A 109 -2.52 -11.68 -0.05
CA GLU A 109 -1.11 -12.08 -0.01
C GLU A 109 -0.88 -13.58 0.09
N THR A 110 -1.87 -14.31 0.59
CA THR A 110 -1.82 -15.77 0.77
C THR A 110 -3.23 -16.35 0.84
N PRO A 111 -3.44 -17.62 0.49
CA PRO A 111 -4.71 -18.30 0.73
C PRO A 111 -4.95 -18.64 2.20
N ASP A 112 -3.91 -18.64 3.03
CA ASP A 112 -3.99 -19.02 4.44
C ASP A 112 -4.46 -17.83 5.31
N HIS A 113 -5.68 -17.98 5.87
CA HIS A 113 -6.29 -16.93 6.70
C HIS A 113 -5.51 -16.63 7.98
N MET A 114 -4.81 -17.62 8.52
CA MET A 114 -4.15 -17.51 9.82
C MET A 114 -2.75 -16.89 9.74
N LYS A 115 -2.19 -16.75 8.55
CA LYS A 115 -0.87 -16.15 8.34
C LYS A 115 -0.95 -14.63 8.28
N THR A 116 0.04 -14.00 8.88
CA THR A 116 0.35 -12.58 8.68
C THR A 116 1.46 -12.43 7.64
N LEU A 117 1.77 -11.21 7.23
CA LEU A 117 2.88 -10.94 6.30
C LEU A 117 4.22 -11.45 6.84
N ALA A 118 4.41 -11.42 8.18
CA ALA A 118 5.64 -11.88 8.83
C ALA A 118 5.81 -13.41 8.82
N ASP A 119 4.73 -14.16 8.59
CA ASP A 119 4.74 -15.63 8.53
C ASP A 119 4.93 -16.16 7.09
N LEU A 120 4.97 -15.26 6.12
CA LEU A 120 5.16 -15.62 4.72
C LEU A 120 6.64 -15.95 4.46
N SER A 121 6.88 -16.90 3.55
CA SER A 121 8.22 -17.15 3.04
C SER A 121 8.73 -15.97 2.20
N GLU A 122 10.05 -15.85 2.06
CA GLU A 122 10.67 -14.82 1.20
C GLU A 122 10.08 -14.84 -0.21
N LYS A 123 9.86 -16.05 -0.77
CA LYS A 123 9.25 -16.20 -2.10
C LYS A 123 7.82 -15.64 -2.16
N GLN A 124 7.00 -15.85 -1.14
CA GLN A 124 5.66 -15.28 -1.09
C GLN A 124 5.68 -13.75 -0.97
N ILE A 125 6.61 -13.21 -0.18
CA ILE A 125 6.81 -11.76 -0.08
C ILE A 125 7.28 -11.19 -1.42
N GLU A 126 8.23 -11.86 -2.09
CA GLU A 126 8.66 -11.50 -3.44
C GLU A 126 7.48 -11.47 -4.42
N ASP A 127 6.61 -12.48 -4.39
CA ASP A 127 5.41 -12.56 -5.24
C ASP A 127 4.46 -11.38 -4.99
N VAL A 128 4.30 -10.93 -3.74
CA VAL A 128 3.50 -9.73 -3.41
C VAL A 128 4.09 -8.48 -4.09
N PHE A 129 5.42 -8.30 -4.05
CA PHE A 129 6.05 -7.16 -4.71
C PHE A 129 6.01 -7.25 -6.24
N TRP A 130 6.16 -8.44 -6.82
CA TRP A 130 6.01 -8.65 -8.26
C TRP A 130 4.58 -8.34 -8.71
N ALA A 131 3.57 -8.84 -8.01
CA ALA A 131 2.18 -8.53 -8.30
C ALA A 131 1.89 -7.03 -8.18
N THR A 132 2.40 -6.39 -7.14
CA THR A 132 2.28 -4.93 -6.95
C THR A 132 2.91 -4.16 -8.11
N ARG A 133 4.13 -4.52 -8.51
CA ARG A 133 4.83 -3.92 -9.65
C ARG A 133 4.01 -4.06 -10.94
N ASP A 134 3.52 -5.24 -11.23
CA ASP A 134 2.77 -5.50 -12.46
C ASP A 134 1.46 -4.71 -12.49
N ARG A 135 0.79 -4.58 -11.34
CA ARG A 135 -0.39 -3.72 -11.22
C ARG A 135 -0.05 -2.23 -11.41
N ILE A 136 1.05 -1.76 -10.82
CA ILE A 136 1.52 -0.39 -11.02
C ILE A 136 1.80 -0.12 -12.49
N LEU A 137 2.50 -1.02 -13.18
CA LEU A 137 2.82 -0.88 -14.60
C LEU A 137 1.56 -0.86 -15.48
N ASP A 138 0.55 -1.65 -15.12
CA ASP A 138 -0.73 -1.66 -15.84
C ASP A 138 -1.51 -0.36 -15.62
N LEU A 139 -1.69 0.06 -14.37
CA LEU A 139 -2.43 1.27 -14.02
C LEU A 139 -1.77 2.55 -14.55
N ARG A 140 -0.45 2.58 -14.70
CA ARG A 140 0.28 3.70 -15.32
C ARG A 140 -0.03 3.94 -16.79
N LYS A 141 -0.65 2.99 -17.49
CA LYS A 141 -1.13 3.17 -18.87
C LYS A 141 -2.28 4.18 -18.95
N ASP A 142 -3.03 4.35 -17.87
CA ASP A 142 -4.07 5.36 -17.77
C ASP A 142 -3.43 6.74 -17.47
N VAL A 143 -3.40 7.60 -18.48
CA VAL A 143 -2.79 8.94 -18.41
C VAL A 143 -3.45 9.89 -17.41
N ARG A 144 -4.66 9.56 -16.94
CA ARG A 144 -5.37 10.32 -15.91
C ARG A 144 -4.75 10.11 -14.53
N LEU A 145 -4.06 8.99 -14.32
CA LEU A 145 -3.48 8.61 -13.03
C LEU A 145 -2.07 9.18 -12.90
N ARG A 146 -1.80 9.89 -11.82
CA ARG A 146 -0.56 10.64 -11.59
C ARG A 146 0.29 10.07 -10.45
N TYR A 147 -0.33 9.35 -9.52
CA TYR A 147 0.35 8.78 -8.37
C TYR A 147 -0.30 7.45 -7.97
N ILE A 148 0.52 6.49 -7.60
CA ILE A 148 0.06 5.18 -7.13
C ILE A 148 0.70 4.93 -5.77
N ILE A 149 -0.13 4.65 -4.77
CA ILE A 149 0.31 4.28 -3.43
C ILE A 149 0.00 2.82 -3.16
N PHE A 150 1.01 2.10 -2.67
CA PHE A 150 0.87 0.76 -2.10
C PHE A 150 1.01 0.87 -0.58
N PHE A 151 0.10 0.27 0.16
CA PHE A 151 0.10 0.32 1.61
C PHE A 151 -0.55 -0.90 2.23
N LYS A 152 -0.26 -1.13 3.51
CA LYS A 152 -0.85 -2.19 4.31
C LYS A 152 -1.33 -1.62 5.65
N ASN A 153 -2.56 -1.94 6.03
CA ASN A 153 -3.05 -1.77 7.38
C ASN A 153 -3.02 -3.14 8.09
N HIS A 154 -2.45 -3.18 9.27
CA HIS A 154 -2.39 -4.39 10.08
C HIS A 154 -3.07 -4.16 11.42
N GLY A 155 -4.08 -5.01 11.70
CA GLY A 155 -4.88 -4.90 12.90
C GLY A 155 -5.97 -3.82 12.88
N GLU A 156 -6.94 -3.96 13.77
CA GLU A 156 -8.10 -3.08 13.87
C GLU A 156 -7.70 -1.63 14.19
N GLY A 157 -6.72 -1.45 15.08
CA GLY A 157 -6.18 -0.14 15.45
C GLY A 157 -5.55 0.64 14.29
N ALA A 158 -5.11 -0.05 13.23
CA ALA A 158 -4.63 0.56 11.99
C ALA A 158 -5.74 0.73 10.93
N GLY A 159 -6.99 0.37 11.25
CA GLY A 159 -8.14 0.45 10.35
C GLY A 159 -8.28 -0.76 9.41
N ALA A 160 -7.64 -1.89 9.69
CA ALA A 160 -7.88 -3.13 8.95
C ALA A 160 -9.25 -3.71 9.33
N VAL A 161 -10.17 -3.78 8.37
CA VAL A 161 -11.52 -4.32 8.55
C VAL A 161 -11.52 -5.85 8.49
N LEU A 162 -10.61 -6.44 7.74
CA LEU A 162 -10.46 -7.88 7.55
C LEU A 162 -9.15 -8.37 8.15
N GLU A 163 -9.21 -9.47 8.91
CA GLU A 163 -8.04 -10.09 9.54
C GLU A 163 -7.13 -10.79 8.52
N HIS A 164 -7.71 -11.35 7.45
CA HIS A 164 -6.95 -12.01 6.39
C HIS A 164 -5.90 -11.06 5.80
N THR A 165 -4.66 -11.48 5.80
CA THR A 165 -3.54 -10.62 5.41
C THR A 165 -3.69 -10.12 3.97
N HIS A 166 -3.71 -8.81 3.81
CA HIS A 166 -3.84 -8.15 2.51
C HIS A 166 -3.14 -6.80 2.52
N SER A 167 -2.72 -6.38 1.36
CA SER A 167 -2.27 -5.02 1.09
C SER A 167 -3.24 -4.32 0.13
N GLN A 168 -3.11 -3.03 -0.01
CA GLN A 168 -3.98 -2.24 -0.86
C GLN A 168 -3.15 -1.37 -1.80
N LEU A 169 -3.71 -1.09 -2.96
CA LEU A 169 -3.13 -0.22 -3.96
C LEU A 169 -4.19 0.79 -4.41
N ILE A 170 -3.85 2.08 -4.34
CA ILE A 170 -4.72 3.16 -4.81
C ILE A 170 -3.97 3.98 -5.85
N ALA A 171 -4.56 4.12 -7.04
CA ALA A 171 -4.07 4.99 -8.09
C ALA A 171 -4.91 6.27 -8.15
N LEU A 172 -4.24 7.41 -8.09
CA LEU A 172 -4.81 8.74 -7.87
C LEU A 172 -4.59 9.65 -9.09
N PRO A 173 -5.54 10.54 -9.43
CA PRO A 173 -5.35 11.54 -10.48
C PRO A 173 -4.54 12.77 -10.03
N VAL A 174 -4.11 12.79 -8.77
CA VAL A 174 -3.31 13.85 -8.14
C VAL A 174 -2.15 13.24 -7.36
N VAL A 175 -1.06 14.00 -7.23
CA VAL A 175 0.03 13.64 -6.34
C VAL A 175 -0.24 14.21 -4.94
N PRO A 176 -0.31 13.39 -3.87
CA PRO A 176 -0.51 13.88 -2.51
C PRO A 176 0.61 14.83 -2.09
N LYS A 177 0.25 15.87 -1.31
CA LYS A 177 1.21 16.89 -0.88
C LYS A 177 2.43 16.30 -0.17
N ARG A 178 2.23 15.30 0.70
CA ARG A 178 3.34 14.63 1.41
C ARG A 178 4.31 13.94 0.46
N ALA A 179 3.80 13.29 -0.59
CA ALA A 179 4.64 12.67 -1.62
C ALA A 179 5.42 13.71 -2.41
N LEU A 180 4.82 14.87 -2.71
CA LEU A 180 5.53 15.99 -3.35
C LEU A 180 6.66 16.52 -2.46
N GLU A 181 6.45 16.69 -1.16
CA GLU A 181 7.49 17.11 -0.21
C GLU A 181 8.70 16.16 -0.23
N GLU A 182 8.45 14.85 -0.27
CA GLU A 182 9.51 13.82 -0.35
C GLU A 182 10.23 13.84 -1.71
N ILE A 183 9.51 13.96 -2.80
CA ILE A 183 10.07 14.05 -4.17
C ILE A 183 10.94 15.30 -4.30
N ASP A 184 10.44 16.45 -3.86
CA ASP A 184 11.17 17.72 -3.90
C ASP A 184 12.42 17.68 -3.01
N GLY A 185 12.34 17.04 -1.84
CA GLY A 185 13.46 16.81 -0.96
C GLY A 185 14.54 15.95 -1.59
N ALA A 186 14.13 14.83 -2.19
CA ALA A 186 15.03 13.92 -2.89
C ALA A 186 15.70 14.61 -4.10
N LYS A 187 14.92 15.43 -4.84
CA LYS A 187 15.46 16.23 -5.95
C LYS A 187 16.52 17.21 -5.47
N ARG A 188 16.22 18.01 -4.42
CA ARG A 188 17.20 18.96 -3.85
C ARG A 188 18.47 18.26 -3.39
N TYR A 189 18.36 17.08 -2.79
CA TYR A 189 19.54 16.29 -2.40
C TYR A 189 20.36 15.88 -3.62
N TYR A 190 19.69 15.41 -4.68
CA TYR A 190 20.36 15.02 -5.93
C TYR A 190 21.03 16.22 -6.61
N ASP A 191 20.36 17.36 -6.69
CA ASP A 191 20.90 18.58 -7.30
C ASP A 191 22.18 19.08 -6.56
N TYR A 192 22.29 18.81 -5.26
CA TYR A 192 23.45 19.20 -4.46
C TYR A 192 24.54 18.14 -4.39
N ARG A 193 24.18 16.85 -4.28
CA ARG A 193 25.11 15.74 -4.03
C ARG A 193 25.36 14.87 -5.26
N GLU A 194 24.60 15.01 -6.33
CA GLU A 194 24.60 14.16 -7.52
C GLU A 194 24.39 12.67 -7.22
N ARG A 195 23.72 12.35 -6.11
CA ARG A 195 23.43 11.01 -5.61
C ARG A 195 21.99 10.89 -5.15
N CYS A 196 21.46 9.67 -5.20
CA CYS A 196 20.13 9.38 -4.71
C CYS A 196 20.12 9.27 -3.18
N ILE A 197 19.31 10.12 -2.48
CA ILE A 197 19.17 10.09 -1.02
C ILE A 197 18.72 8.72 -0.50
N PHE A 198 17.78 8.06 -1.18
CA PHE A 198 17.28 6.76 -0.76
C PHE A 198 18.36 5.66 -0.86
N CYS A 199 19.19 5.70 -1.90
CA CYS A 199 20.33 4.79 -2.02
C CYS A 199 21.38 5.05 -0.92
N ASP A 200 21.59 6.31 -0.54
CA ASP A 200 22.53 6.65 0.53
C ASP A 200 22.00 6.19 1.89
N ILE A 201 20.69 6.32 2.16
CA ILE A 201 20.05 5.81 3.39
C ILE A 201 20.19 4.28 3.48
N LEU A 202 20.00 3.56 2.37
CA LEU A 202 20.13 2.09 2.36
C LEU A 202 21.56 1.58 2.58
N ARG A 203 22.58 2.44 2.41
CA ARG A 203 24.01 2.09 2.59
C ARG A 203 24.55 2.42 3.99
N GLN A 204 23.79 3.13 4.81
CA GLN A 204 24.15 3.44 6.19
C GLN A 204 23.76 2.30 7.14
#